data_5b31032f97394c4273a15bf2d76170fc
#
_entry.id   5b31032f97394c4273a15bf2d76170fc
#
_cell.length_a   1.000
_cell.length_b   1.000
_cell.length_c   1.000
_cell.angle_alpha   90.00
_cell.angle_beta   90.00
_cell.angle_gamma   90.00
#
_symmetry.space_group_name_H-M   'P 1'
#
loop_
_entity.id
_entity.type
_entity.pdbx_description
1 polymer ?
#
loop_
_entity_poly.entity_id
_entity_poly.type
_entity_poly.pdbx_seq_one_letter_code
_entity_poly.pdbx_strand_id
1 'polypeptide(L)'
;MSLEHAILGFLNYAPMTGYDLRKAFDTSVRHFWPADQAQIYRTLKELTRRGWVTVEVVPQEDRPNRKVYHLTDAGREELHRWLRAPSDPEDPRVPLLVKVFFAGQLTNEETIALLEGYAAGLRARLEAYARIPQQAAHYAEAVRSPREVFFWALTLDYGVRLTRAALEWAEETIRHIRNLEEES
;
A
#
# COMPACT_ATOMS: atom_id res chain seq x y z
N MET A 1 13.97 0.54 3.41
CA MET A 1 13.52 -0.86 3.22
C MET A 1 12.22 -1.07 3.99
N SER A 2 11.10 -0.64 3.38
CA SER A 2 9.83 -0.51 4.12
C SER A 2 9.06 -1.82 4.32
N LEU A 3 9.26 -2.86 3.47
CA LEU A 3 8.55 -4.15 3.63
C LEU A 3 8.96 -4.89 4.91
N GLU A 4 10.25 -4.87 5.24
CA GLU A 4 10.77 -5.47 6.48
C GLU A 4 10.08 -4.85 7.70
N HIS A 5 10.04 -3.52 7.75
CA HIS A 5 9.47 -2.78 8.87
C HIS A 5 7.93 -2.90 8.92
N ALA A 6 7.26 -3.01 7.77
CA ALA A 6 5.82 -3.31 7.74
C ALA A 6 5.52 -4.70 8.34
N ILE A 7 6.33 -5.74 8.03
CA ILE A 7 6.19 -7.06 8.64
C ILE A 7 6.46 -7.01 10.15
N LEU A 8 7.53 -6.32 10.59
CA LEU A 8 7.79 -6.14 12.03
C LEU A 8 6.64 -5.41 12.73
N GLY A 9 6.04 -4.41 12.08
CA GLY A 9 4.87 -3.70 12.57
C GLY A 9 3.65 -4.61 12.79
N PHE A 10 3.31 -5.47 11.82
CA PHE A 10 2.24 -6.44 12.00
C PHE A 10 2.53 -7.45 13.11
N LEU A 11 3.75 -7.99 13.15
CA LEU A 11 4.17 -8.93 14.20
C LEU A 11 4.24 -8.28 15.59
N ASN A 12 4.32 -6.96 15.67
CA ASN A 12 4.23 -6.22 16.93
C ASN A 12 2.82 -6.26 17.54
N TYR A 13 1.77 -6.42 16.72
CA TYR A 13 0.41 -6.58 17.22
C TYR A 13 0.14 -8.00 17.71
N ALA A 14 0.56 -9.01 16.95
CA ALA A 14 0.39 -10.42 17.32
C ALA A 14 1.34 -11.32 16.51
N PRO A 15 1.68 -12.53 17.02
CA PRO A 15 2.29 -13.56 16.21
C PRO A 15 1.40 -13.95 15.02
N MET A 16 1.99 -14.13 13.84
CA MET A 16 1.26 -14.40 12.59
C MET A 16 1.94 -15.47 11.75
N THR A 17 1.15 -16.22 10.96
CA THR A 17 1.69 -17.01 9.86
C THR A 17 1.99 -16.13 8.64
N GLY A 18 2.77 -16.64 7.69
CA GLY A 18 2.97 -15.92 6.42
C GLY A 18 1.67 -15.68 5.64
N TYR A 19 0.68 -16.56 5.81
CA TYR A 19 -0.66 -16.40 5.24
C TYR A 19 -1.44 -15.26 5.92
N ASP A 20 -1.42 -15.21 7.26
CA ASP A 20 -2.08 -14.14 8.03
C ASP A 20 -1.46 -12.77 7.72
N LEU A 21 -0.13 -12.71 7.61
CA LEU A 21 0.57 -11.50 7.17
C LEU A 21 0.12 -11.05 5.80
N ARG A 22 0.07 -11.95 4.81
CA ARG A 22 -0.45 -11.61 3.48
C ARG A 22 -1.86 -11.03 3.56
N LYS A 23 -2.76 -11.69 4.31
CA LYS A 23 -4.13 -11.21 4.49
C LYS A 23 -4.15 -9.82 5.14
N ALA A 24 -3.31 -9.59 6.17
CA ALA A 24 -3.18 -8.29 6.80
C ALA A 24 -2.68 -7.21 5.81
N PHE A 25 -1.68 -7.52 4.98
CA PHE A 25 -1.24 -6.63 3.91
C PHE A 25 -2.35 -6.31 2.91
N ASP A 26 -3.06 -7.34 2.42
CA ASP A 26 -4.11 -7.18 1.41
C ASP A 26 -5.29 -6.31 1.90
N THR A 27 -5.58 -6.32 3.19
CA THR A 27 -6.71 -5.60 3.79
C THR A 27 -6.36 -4.26 4.42
N SER A 28 -5.06 -3.91 4.52
CA SER A 28 -4.65 -2.66 5.18
C SER A 28 -3.67 -1.83 4.32
N VAL A 29 -2.40 -2.21 4.25
CA VAL A 29 -1.33 -1.39 3.66
C VAL A 29 -1.18 -1.50 2.15
N ARG A 30 -1.90 -2.41 1.50
CA ARG A 30 -1.80 -2.68 0.06
C ARG A 30 -1.97 -1.43 -0.81
N HIS A 31 -2.76 -0.46 -0.36
CA HIS A 31 -3.07 0.75 -1.12
C HIS A 31 -1.86 1.69 -1.28
N PHE A 32 -0.84 1.59 -0.39
CA PHE A 32 0.41 2.35 -0.51
C PHE A 32 1.67 1.46 -0.55
N TRP A 33 1.57 0.19 -0.11
CA TRP A 33 2.68 -0.76 -0.13
C TRP A 33 2.21 -2.15 -0.59
N PRO A 34 2.00 -2.38 -1.89
CA PRO A 34 1.67 -3.71 -2.39
C PRO A 34 2.86 -4.66 -2.22
N ALA A 35 2.61 -5.85 -1.68
CA ALA A 35 3.60 -6.90 -1.55
C ALA A 35 3.00 -8.24 -1.98
N ASP A 36 3.73 -9.00 -2.78
CA ASP A 36 3.33 -10.36 -3.14
C ASP A 36 3.76 -11.38 -2.09
N GLN A 37 3.17 -12.56 -2.17
CA GLN A 37 3.43 -13.65 -1.22
C GLN A 37 4.91 -14.06 -1.19
N ALA A 38 5.57 -14.10 -2.35
CA ALA A 38 6.97 -14.53 -2.44
C ALA A 38 7.89 -13.49 -1.77
N GLN A 39 7.58 -12.20 -1.91
CA GLN A 39 8.28 -11.11 -1.23
C GLN A 39 8.14 -11.24 0.29
N ILE A 40 6.92 -11.47 0.80
CA ILE A 40 6.67 -11.65 2.24
C ILE A 40 7.50 -12.81 2.80
N TYR A 41 7.47 -13.99 2.14
CA TYR A 41 8.22 -15.14 2.62
C TYR A 41 9.75 -14.97 2.54
N ARG A 42 10.26 -14.32 1.49
CA ARG A 42 11.69 -13.98 1.39
C ARG A 42 12.12 -13.04 2.51
N THR A 43 11.30 -12.04 2.79
CA THR A 43 11.56 -11.07 3.86
C THR A 43 11.51 -11.74 5.24
N LEU A 44 10.53 -12.61 5.51
CA LEU A 44 10.45 -13.36 6.76
C LEU A 44 11.70 -14.23 6.99
N LYS A 45 12.22 -14.88 5.94
CA LYS A 45 13.47 -15.64 6.04
C LYS A 45 14.66 -14.76 6.42
N GLU A 46 14.73 -13.57 5.82
CA GLU A 46 15.81 -12.62 6.13
C GLU A 46 15.68 -12.04 7.55
N LEU A 47 14.47 -11.69 7.98
CA LEU A 47 14.21 -11.22 9.34
C LEU A 47 14.57 -12.28 10.40
N THR A 48 14.26 -13.55 10.11
CA THR A 48 14.65 -14.68 10.97
C THR A 48 16.17 -14.83 11.03
N ARG A 49 16.87 -14.71 9.88
CA ARG A 49 18.33 -14.77 9.82
C ARG A 49 19.00 -13.64 10.63
N ARG A 50 18.40 -12.46 10.67
CA ARG A 50 18.87 -11.31 11.48
C ARG A 50 18.50 -11.41 12.95
N GLY A 51 17.71 -12.39 13.35
CA GLY A 51 17.26 -12.54 14.74
C GLY A 51 16.18 -11.52 15.16
N TRP A 52 15.58 -10.78 14.21
CA TRP A 52 14.49 -9.85 14.50
C TRP A 52 13.14 -10.54 14.63
N VAL A 53 13.05 -11.76 14.10
CA VAL A 53 11.87 -12.61 14.14
C VAL A 53 12.29 -14.03 14.47
N THR A 54 11.54 -14.73 15.33
CA THR A 54 11.65 -16.17 15.53
C THR A 54 10.50 -16.90 14.83
N VAL A 55 10.69 -18.20 14.57
CA VAL A 55 9.69 -19.05 13.95
C VAL A 55 9.40 -20.24 14.87
N GLU A 56 8.11 -20.42 15.18
CA GLU A 56 7.58 -21.59 15.86
C GLU A 56 6.93 -22.51 14.81
N VAL A 57 7.27 -23.80 14.86
CA VAL A 57 6.68 -24.82 14.00
C VAL A 57 5.60 -25.55 14.79
N VAL A 58 4.35 -25.30 14.45
CA VAL A 58 3.19 -25.98 15.07
C VAL A 58 2.83 -27.21 14.22
N PRO A 59 2.99 -28.44 14.77
CA PRO A 59 2.61 -29.66 14.07
C PRO A 59 1.11 -29.67 13.72
N GLN A 60 0.76 -30.25 12.56
CA GLN A 60 -0.64 -30.52 12.16
C GLN A 60 -0.75 -31.97 11.68
N GLU A 61 -1.82 -32.68 12.04
CA GLU A 61 -1.95 -34.11 11.75
C GLU A 61 -2.19 -34.41 10.26
N ASP A 62 -3.04 -33.62 9.56
CA ASP A 62 -3.43 -33.88 8.17
C ASP A 62 -3.02 -32.76 7.19
N ARG A 63 -2.14 -31.85 7.59
CA ARG A 63 -1.71 -30.68 6.81
C ARG A 63 -0.23 -30.39 7.03
N PRO A 64 0.42 -29.66 6.12
CA PRO A 64 1.78 -29.18 6.36
C PRO A 64 1.88 -28.38 7.67
N ASN A 65 2.95 -28.58 8.41
CA ASN A 65 3.22 -27.88 9.66
C ASN A 65 3.06 -26.37 9.50
N ARG A 66 2.39 -25.74 10.46
CA ARG A 66 2.14 -24.31 10.48
C ARG A 66 3.34 -23.57 11.04
N LYS A 67 3.89 -22.60 10.31
CA LYS A 67 4.96 -21.71 10.79
C LYS A 67 4.35 -20.42 11.31
N VAL A 68 4.52 -20.15 12.60
CA VAL A 68 4.10 -18.92 13.26
C VAL A 68 5.35 -18.08 13.54
N TYR A 69 5.32 -16.82 13.14
CA TYR A 69 6.43 -15.89 13.32
C TYR A 69 6.15 -14.95 14.49
N HIS A 70 7.17 -14.73 15.30
CA HIS A 70 7.09 -13.92 16.51
C HIS A 70 8.14 -12.81 16.44
N LEU A 71 7.77 -11.59 16.81
CA LEU A 71 8.69 -10.47 16.92
C LEU A 71 9.60 -10.68 18.13
N THR A 72 10.91 -10.47 17.96
CA THR A 72 11.86 -10.45 19.07
C THR A 72 12.01 -9.03 19.64
N ASP A 73 12.66 -8.91 20.83
CA ASP A 73 12.98 -7.60 21.39
C ASP A 73 13.91 -6.81 20.46
N ALA A 74 14.91 -7.47 19.86
CA ALA A 74 15.77 -6.85 18.84
C ALA A 74 15.00 -6.37 17.61
N GLY A 75 13.99 -7.13 17.16
CA GLY A 75 13.10 -6.71 16.07
C GLY A 75 12.22 -5.52 16.45
N ARG A 76 11.78 -5.45 17.71
CA ARG A 76 11.01 -4.31 18.25
C ARG A 76 11.87 -3.05 18.35
N GLU A 77 13.10 -3.17 18.81
CA GLU A 77 14.05 -2.06 18.87
C GLU A 77 14.33 -1.51 17.46
N GLU A 78 14.56 -2.39 16.48
CA GLU A 78 14.76 -1.99 15.09
C GLU A 78 13.54 -1.28 14.51
N LEU A 79 12.32 -1.80 14.74
CA LEU A 79 11.09 -1.14 14.33
C LEU A 79 11.00 0.28 14.91
N HIS A 80 11.24 0.44 16.21
CA HIS A 80 11.19 1.74 16.86
C HIS A 80 12.30 2.68 16.36
N ARG A 81 13.49 2.17 16.08
CA ARG A 81 14.59 2.94 15.49
C ARG A 81 14.18 3.50 14.13
N TRP A 82 13.62 2.63 13.28
CA TRP A 82 13.17 3.01 11.94
C TRP A 82 12.02 4.03 11.98
N LEU A 83 11.04 3.84 12.86
CA LEU A 83 9.89 4.76 13.00
C LEU A 83 10.31 6.18 13.43
N ARG A 84 11.46 6.32 14.12
CA ARG A 84 12.00 7.63 14.53
C ARG A 84 12.92 8.27 13.50
N ALA A 85 13.37 7.50 12.52
CA ALA A 85 14.25 8.00 11.48
C ALA A 85 13.49 8.99 10.56
N PRO A 86 14.13 10.08 10.11
CA PRO A 86 13.52 10.97 9.14
C PRO A 86 13.22 10.22 7.83
N SER A 87 12.14 10.63 7.16
CA SER A 87 11.80 10.16 5.81
C SER A 87 11.94 11.33 4.84
N ASP A 88 12.73 11.12 3.79
CA ASP A 88 12.80 12.06 2.68
C ASP A 88 11.60 11.88 1.75
N PRO A 89 11.11 12.95 1.11
CA PRO A 89 10.14 12.84 0.03
C PRO A 89 10.70 11.97 -1.09
N GLU A 90 9.91 10.99 -1.53
CA GLU A 90 10.28 10.15 -2.68
C GLU A 90 9.92 10.86 -3.98
N ASP A 91 10.82 10.82 -4.96
CA ASP A 91 10.53 11.29 -6.32
C ASP A 91 9.62 10.28 -7.02
N PRO A 92 8.37 10.64 -7.32
CA PRO A 92 7.42 9.71 -7.92
C PRO A 92 7.77 9.44 -9.38
N ARG A 93 7.85 8.16 -9.75
CA ARG A 93 7.88 7.75 -11.16
C ARG A 93 6.46 7.53 -11.64
N VAL A 94 5.94 8.47 -12.44
CA VAL A 94 4.57 8.43 -12.96
C VAL A 94 4.59 8.15 -14.46
N PRO A 95 4.39 6.88 -14.92
CA PRO A 95 4.46 6.53 -16.34
C PRO A 95 3.49 7.30 -17.22
N LEU A 96 2.32 7.70 -16.69
CA LEU A 96 1.37 8.53 -17.40
C LEU A 96 1.98 9.87 -17.81
N LEU A 97 2.73 10.52 -16.91
CA LEU A 97 3.31 11.84 -17.21
C LEU A 97 4.34 11.76 -18.34
N VAL A 98 5.05 10.63 -18.49
CA VAL A 98 5.92 10.40 -19.66
C VAL A 98 5.09 10.35 -20.95
N LYS A 99 3.93 9.67 -20.94
CA LYS A 99 3.02 9.65 -22.10
C LYS A 99 2.48 11.03 -22.42
N VAL A 100 2.02 11.75 -21.41
CA VAL A 100 1.48 13.12 -21.58
C VAL A 100 2.56 14.08 -22.08
N PHE A 101 3.79 13.96 -21.62
CA PHE A 101 4.91 14.80 -22.07
C PHE A 101 5.17 14.67 -23.58
N PHE A 102 4.94 13.48 -24.15
CA PHE A 102 5.11 13.21 -25.57
C PHE A 102 3.78 13.18 -26.36
N ALA A 103 2.65 13.51 -25.74
CA ALA A 103 1.32 13.41 -26.34
C ALA A 103 1.10 14.40 -27.51
N GLY A 104 1.96 15.40 -27.68
CA GLY A 104 1.93 16.24 -28.90
C GLY A 104 2.16 15.46 -30.21
N GLN A 105 2.51 14.15 -30.14
CA GLN A 105 2.58 13.26 -31.30
C GLN A 105 1.27 12.49 -31.57
N LEU A 106 0.28 12.65 -30.71
CA LEU A 106 -1.04 12.00 -30.79
C LEU A 106 -2.10 13.03 -31.25
N THR A 107 -3.26 12.52 -31.67
CA THR A 107 -4.41 13.39 -31.82
C THR A 107 -5.00 13.78 -30.47
N ASN A 108 -5.84 14.83 -30.45
CA ASN A 108 -6.52 15.24 -29.22
C ASN A 108 -7.44 14.13 -28.71
N GLU A 109 -8.16 13.41 -29.56
CA GLU A 109 -9.04 12.31 -29.20
C GLU A 109 -8.24 11.15 -28.57
N GLU A 110 -7.08 10.79 -29.13
CA GLU A 110 -6.22 9.74 -28.56
C GLU A 110 -5.70 10.14 -27.18
N THR A 111 -5.32 11.40 -27.00
CA THR A 111 -4.85 11.94 -25.72
C THR A 111 -5.99 11.99 -24.68
N ILE A 112 -7.19 12.42 -25.09
CA ILE A 112 -8.38 12.43 -24.25
C ILE A 112 -8.72 10.99 -23.81
N ALA A 113 -8.75 10.03 -24.74
CA ALA A 113 -9.03 8.63 -24.41
C ALA A 113 -8.01 8.04 -23.40
N LEU A 114 -6.73 8.37 -23.53
CA LEU A 114 -5.69 8.00 -22.56
C LEU A 114 -6.01 8.55 -21.17
N LEU A 115 -6.36 9.83 -21.07
CA LEU A 115 -6.66 10.50 -19.80
C LEU A 115 -7.98 10.03 -19.19
N GLU A 116 -9.00 9.77 -19.99
CA GLU A 116 -10.29 9.21 -19.54
C GLU A 116 -10.10 7.81 -18.93
N GLY A 117 -9.29 6.95 -19.57
CA GLY A 117 -8.94 5.65 -19.02
C GLY A 117 -8.21 5.76 -17.67
N TYR A 118 -7.30 6.72 -17.53
CA TYR A 118 -6.64 7.01 -16.27
C TYR A 118 -7.60 7.50 -15.19
N ALA A 119 -8.46 8.46 -15.52
CA ALA A 119 -9.48 9.00 -14.62
C ALA A 119 -10.45 7.92 -14.14
N ALA A 120 -10.89 7.01 -15.03
CA ALA A 120 -11.71 5.86 -14.65
C ALA A 120 -11.01 4.95 -13.61
N GLY A 121 -9.72 4.67 -13.80
CA GLY A 121 -8.91 3.93 -12.84
C GLY A 121 -8.81 4.62 -11.49
N LEU A 122 -8.68 5.95 -11.46
CA LEU A 122 -8.65 6.73 -10.21
C LEU A 122 -10.01 6.72 -9.49
N ARG A 123 -11.13 6.82 -10.20
CA ARG A 123 -12.47 6.70 -9.60
C ARG A 123 -12.67 5.33 -8.97
N ALA A 124 -12.32 4.24 -9.66
CA ALA A 124 -12.38 2.89 -9.12
C ALA A 124 -11.50 2.74 -7.86
N ARG A 125 -10.34 3.39 -7.82
CA ARG A 125 -9.46 3.41 -6.64
C ARG A 125 -10.12 4.14 -5.46
N LEU A 126 -10.76 5.28 -5.69
CA LEU A 126 -11.49 6.00 -4.63
C LEU A 126 -12.65 5.17 -4.07
N GLU A 127 -13.38 4.45 -4.91
CA GLU A 127 -14.41 3.51 -4.47
C GLU A 127 -13.84 2.37 -3.62
N ALA A 128 -12.67 1.84 -3.99
CA ALA A 128 -11.98 0.83 -3.19
C ALA A 128 -11.57 1.39 -1.82
N TYR A 129 -11.05 2.62 -1.76
CA TYR A 129 -10.70 3.30 -0.52
C TYR A 129 -11.90 3.48 0.42
N ALA A 130 -13.07 3.79 -0.10
CA ALA A 130 -14.29 3.94 0.70
C ALA A 130 -14.69 2.64 1.43
N ARG A 131 -14.26 1.47 0.96
CA ARG A 131 -14.54 0.15 1.58
C ARG A 131 -13.52 -0.24 2.65
N ILE A 132 -12.33 0.36 2.67
CA ILE A 132 -11.24 0.00 3.59
C ILE A 132 -11.66 0.08 5.07
N PRO A 133 -12.36 1.13 5.56
CA PRO A 133 -12.74 1.20 6.97
C PRO A 133 -13.58 0.00 7.43
N GLN A 134 -14.51 -0.48 6.61
CA GLN A 134 -15.32 -1.65 6.92
C GLN A 134 -14.50 -2.93 6.93
N GLN A 135 -13.57 -3.09 5.98
CA GLN A 135 -12.69 -4.26 5.90
C GLN A 135 -11.68 -4.30 7.06
N ALA A 136 -11.23 -3.14 7.53
CA ALA A 136 -10.29 -3.00 8.63
C ALA A 136 -10.94 -3.09 10.02
N ALA A 137 -12.27 -3.01 10.14
CA ALA A 137 -12.97 -2.99 11.41
C ALA A 137 -12.62 -4.18 12.33
N HIS A 138 -12.57 -5.39 11.76
CA HIS A 138 -12.20 -6.59 12.51
C HIS A 138 -10.77 -6.51 13.11
N TYR A 139 -9.81 -5.93 12.37
CA TYR A 139 -8.45 -5.74 12.87
C TYR A 139 -8.38 -4.62 13.92
N ALA A 140 -9.17 -3.56 13.75
CA ALA A 140 -9.27 -2.48 14.72
C ALA A 140 -9.77 -2.99 16.08
N GLU A 141 -10.77 -3.86 16.08
CA GLU A 141 -11.28 -4.53 17.29
C GLU A 141 -10.21 -5.42 17.95
N ALA A 142 -9.45 -6.18 17.15
CA ALA A 142 -8.40 -7.07 17.65
C ALA A 142 -7.24 -6.30 18.29
N VAL A 143 -6.82 -5.18 17.72
CA VAL A 143 -5.72 -4.34 18.22
C VAL A 143 -6.14 -3.56 19.48
N ARG A 144 -7.42 -3.24 19.65
CA ARG A 144 -7.97 -2.52 20.83
C ARG A 144 -7.24 -1.21 21.15
N SER A 145 -6.70 -0.53 20.16
CA SER A 145 -5.97 0.72 20.33
C SER A 145 -6.55 1.82 19.43
N PRO A 146 -7.34 2.74 20.00
CA PRO A 146 -7.86 3.89 19.25
C PRO A 146 -6.75 4.72 18.61
N ARG A 147 -5.58 4.79 19.25
CA ARG A 147 -4.42 5.49 18.73
C ARG A 147 -3.90 4.86 17.42
N GLU A 148 -3.79 3.53 17.36
CA GLU A 148 -3.36 2.83 16.14
C GLU A 148 -4.36 3.04 15.00
N VAL A 149 -5.64 2.90 15.28
CA VAL A 149 -6.72 3.12 14.30
C VAL A 149 -6.68 4.54 13.73
N PHE A 150 -6.39 5.54 14.56
CA PHE A 150 -6.18 6.92 14.11
C PHE A 150 -5.03 7.03 13.11
N PHE A 151 -3.86 6.43 13.38
CA PHE A 151 -2.73 6.47 12.46
C PHE A 151 -3.00 5.70 11.16
N TRP A 152 -3.75 4.60 11.20
CA TRP A 152 -4.18 3.90 9.99
C TRP A 152 -5.08 4.78 9.12
N ALA A 153 -6.01 5.50 9.73
CA ALA A 153 -6.88 6.44 9.01
C ALA A 153 -6.10 7.56 8.31
N LEU A 154 -5.00 8.05 8.90
CA LEU A 154 -4.13 9.05 8.26
C LEU A 154 -3.47 8.54 6.98
N THR A 155 -3.08 7.26 6.91
CA THR A 155 -2.51 6.68 5.68
C THR A 155 -3.55 6.56 4.57
N LEU A 156 -4.79 6.25 4.92
CA LEU A 156 -5.91 6.22 3.98
C LEU A 156 -6.27 7.63 3.49
N ASP A 157 -6.33 8.61 4.38
CA ASP A 157 -6.58 10.02 4.03
C ASP A 157 -5.52 10.55 3.04
N TYR A 158 -4.25 10.22 3.26
CA TYR A 158 -3.18 10.54 2.32
C TYR A 158 -3.45 9.96 0.93
N GLY A 159 -3.77 8.66 0.82
CA GLY A 159 -4.08 8.01 -0.44
C GLY A 159 -5.30 8.61 -1.16
N VAL A 160 -6.36 8.94 -0.41
CA VAL A 160 -7.56 9.59 -0.93
C VAL A 160 -7.24 10.98 -1.50
N ARG A 161 -6.49 11.81 -0.76
CA ARG A 161 -6.12 13.17 -1.19
C ARG A 161 -5.30 13.17 -2.47
N LEU A 162 -4.25 12.33 -2.53
CA LEU A 162 -3.44 12.22 -3.75
C LEU A 162 -4.23 11.72 -4.95
N THR A 163 -5.12 10.73 -4.74
CA THR A 163 -5.94 10.20 -5.83
C THR A 163 -6.96 11.23 -6.33
N ARG A 164 -7.55 12.03 -5.43
CA ARG A 164 -8.46 13.13 -5.81
C ARG A 164 -7.73 14.22 -6.60
N ALA A 165 -6.56 14.66 -6.14
CA ALA A 165 -5.78 15.66 -6.84
C ALA A 165 -5.37 15.19 -8.26
N ALA A 166 -4.98 13.91 -8.40
CA ALA A 166 -4.67 13.33 -9.70
C ALA A 166 -5.90 13.24 -10.62
N LEU A 167 -7.08 12.92 -10.06
CA LEU A 167 -8.34 12.87 -10.82
C LEU A 167 -8.74 14.27 -11.29
N GLU A 168 -8.71 15.25 -10.42
CA GLU A 168 -9.00 16.65 -10.72
C GLU A 168 -8.10 17.16 -11.85
N TRP A 169 -6.80 16.92 -11.74
CA TRP A 169 -5.83 17.26 -12.79
C TRP A 169 -6.18 16.60 -14.14
N ALA A 170 -6.52 15.31 -14.15
CA ALA A 170 -6.85 14.60 -15.38
C ALA A 170 -8.12 15.16 -16.03
N GLU A 171 -9.18 15.44 -15.24
CA GLU A 171 -10.43 15.99 -15.69
C GLU A 171 -10.28 17.44 -16.21
N GLU A 172 -9.44 18.24 -15.57
CA GLU A 172 -9.09 19.59 -16.03
C GLU A 172 -8.30 19.55 -17.33
N THR A 173 -7.32 18.66 -17.44
CA THR A 173 -6.50 18.50 -18.64
C THR A 173 -7.36 18.07 -19.84
N ILE A 174 -8.30 17.14 -19.65
CA ILE A 174 -9.27 16.74 -20.68
C ILE A 174 -10.08 17.96 -21.16
N ARG A 175 -10.57 18.79 -20.23
CA ARG A 175 -11.32 20.01 -20.59
C ARG A 175 -10.46 20.99 -21.39
N HIS A 176 -9.21 21.19 -20.99
CA HIS A 176 -8.29 22.07 -21.72
C HIS A 176 -8.01 21.58 -23.14
N ILE A 177 -7.80 20.27 -23.35
CA ILE A 177 -7.55 19.71 -24.68
C ILE A 177 -8.80 19.88 -25.59
N ARG A 178 -10.02 19.68 -25.07
CA ARG A 178 -11.26 19.88 -25.79
C ARG A 178 -11.43 21.36 -26.26
N ASN A 179 -11.08 22.31 -25.39
CA ASN A 179 -11.17 23.73 -25.73
C ASN A 179 -10.14 24.14 -26.78
N LEU A 180 -8.97 23.47 -26.90
CA LEU A 180 -8.01 23.72 -27.99
C LEU A 180 -8.58 23.44 -29.39
N GLU A 181 -9.60 22.55 -29.52
CA GLU A 181 -10.24 22.24 -30.76
C GLU A 181 -11.24 23.33 -31.18
N GLU A 182 -11.84 24.07 -30.25
CA GLU A 182 -12.81 25.13 -30.54
C GLU A 182 -12.14 26.44 -30.99
N GLU A 183 -10.83 26.61 -30.72
CA GLU A 183 -10.05 27.79 -31.06
C GLU A 183 -9.21 27.61 -32.35
N SER A 184 -9.20 26.44 -33.00
CA SER A 184 -8.39 26.11 -34.18
C SER A 184 -9.26 25.97 -35.42
#